data_08943fa3647ed187f138adda5c3881ea
#
_entry.id   08943fa3647ed187f138adda5c3881ea
#
_cell.length_a   1.000
_cell.length_b   1.000
_cell.length_c   1.000
_cell.angle_alpha   90.00
_cell.angle_beta   90.00
_cell.angle_gamma   90.00
#
_symmetry.space_group_name_H-M   'P 1'
#
loop_
_entity.id
_entity.type
_entity.pdbx_description
1 polymer ?
#
loop_
_entity_poly.entity_id
_entity_poly.type
_entity_poly.pdbx_seq_one_letter_code
_entity_poly.pdbx_strand_id
1 'polypeptide(L)'
;MNGWDARLAWRTFNLNWFPIAALGAALLLAIARTDFSLEPVAFGLAAAVALALALIAYTHAFARAQAADPKLIFWLGTTAQVILVTAIVGPLSYIANALDWPLQDQTLLLIDRAMGLNPEPIAAFVNDHRWLAKCFETGYGFIKWPLLGVPIILAMTLRLIRLQQFILALNIALAVTIVISIFVPAIGTYYGLNLSPPERFPFINSSVYAAQLRDILSLRDGSLRQLELFKLAGIVSFPSFHAASAVLYMWALWPVWGFRSAAIGINVLMIAATPVIGAHYIIDVIAGVALAAGSILLTKHLFRIHASRSAAGAEASSSAKTIPQLALGQS
;
A
#
# COMPACT_ATOMS: atom_id res chain seq x y z
N MET A 1 -5.25 -27.76 0.80
CA MET A 1 -4.20 -26.93 1.45
C MET A 1 -3.50 -27.83 2.44
N ASN A 2 -2.19 -27.99 2.32
CA ASN A 2 -1.44 -28.80 3.26
C ASN A 2 -1.40 -28.11 4.63
N GLY A 3 -1.44 -28.85 5.74
CA GLY A 3 -1.43 -28.27 7.09
C GLY A 3 -0.21 -27.39 7.40
N TRP A 4 0.88 -27.54 6.61
CA TRP A 4 2.07 -26.69 6.67
C TRP A 4 1.78 -25.28 6.09
N ASP A 5 1.12 -25.21 4.94
CA ASP A 5 0.75 -23.93 4.30
C ASP A 5 -0.18 -23.08 5.17
N ALA A 6 -1.13 -23.74 5.87
CA ALA A 6 -2.03 -23.06 6.79
C ALA A 6 -1.29 -22.49 8.01
N ARG A 7 -0.35 -23.24 8.60
CA ARG A 7 0.47 -22.76 9.73
C ARG A 7 1.38 -21.61 9.34
N LEU A 8 2.02 -21.68 8.16
CA LEU A 8 2.85 -20.61 7.66
C LEU A 8 2.02 -19.35 7.38
N ALA A 9 0.88 -19.48 6.72
CA ALA A 9 -0.03 -18.35 6.45
C ALA A 9 -0.51 -17.69 7.76
N TRP A 10 -0.83 -18.47 8.80
CA TRP A 10 -1.25 -17.93 10.09
C TRP A 10 -0.12 -17.20 10.82
N ARG A 11 1.08 -17.76 10.85
CA ARG A 11 2.24 -17.09 11.45
C ARG A 11 2.55 -15.77 10.76
N THR A 12 2.57 -15.76 9.42
CA THR A 12 2.86 -14.55 8.64
C THR A 12 1.73 -13.53 8.72
N PHE A 13 0.47 -13.97 8.85
CA PHE A 13 -0.65 -13.08 9.16
C PHE A 13 -0.42 -12.32 10.47
N ASN A 14 -0.01 -13.04 11.53
CA ASN A 14 0.28 -12.40 12.81
C ASN A 14 1.52 -11.48 12.73
N LEU A 15 2.54 -11.83 11.94
CA LEU A 15 3.71 -10.98 11.73
C LEU A 15 3.37 -9.68 11.00
N ASN A 16 2.37 -9.67 10.12
CA ASN A 16 1.93 -8.47 9.41
C ASN A 16 1.35 -7.38 10.34
N TRP A 17 1.03 -7.69 11.59
CA TRP A 17 0.66 -6.68 12.57
C TRP A 17 1.84 -5.82 13.04
N PHE A 18 3.08 -6.32 12.99
CA PHE A 18 4.26 -5.56 13.44
C PHE A 18 4.51 -4.29 12.64
N PRO A 19 4.57 -4.32 11.28
CA PRO A 19 4.74 -3.09 10.52
C PRO A 19 3.57 -2.11 10.71
N ILE A 20 2.33 -2.61 10.87
CA ILE A 20 1.15 -1.77 11.15
C ILE A 20 1.29 -1.11 12.53
N ALA A 21 1.68 -1.87 13.54
CA ALA A 21 1.92 -1.32 14.89
C ALA A 21 3.07 -0.31 14.91
N ALA A 22 4.15 -0.55 14.16
CA ALA A 22 5.27 0.37 14.03
C ALA A 22 4.84 1.69 13.36
N LEU A 23 4.05 1.63 12.28
CA LEU A 23 3.49 2.82 11.63
C LEU A 23 2.49 3.54 12.56
N GLY A 24 1.68 2.80 13.32
CA GLY A 24 0.78 3.37 14.32
C GLY A 24 1.54 4.09 15.44
N ALA A 25 2.63 3.50 15.94
CA ALA A 25 3.48 4.14 16.92
C ALA A 25 4.16 5.41 16.35
N ALA A 26 4.60 5.37 15.10
CA ALA A 26 5.14 6.53 14.40
C ALA A 26 4.09 7.65 14.28
N LEU A 27 2.84 7.32 13.94
CA LEU A 27 1.74 8.30 13.88
C LEU A 27 1.48 8.93 15.26
N LEU A 28 1.36 8.11 16.30
CA LEU A 28 1.13 8.61 17.67
C LEU A 28 2.29 9.50 18.13
N LEU A 29 3.52 9.14 17.84
CA LEU A 29 4.70 9.95 18.13
C LEU A 29 4.67 11.27 17.35
N ALA A 30 4.33 11.23 16.07
CA ALA A 30 4.23 12.42 15.22
C ALA A 30 3.17 13.39 15.77
N ILE A 31 1.97 12.89 16.11
CA ILE A 31 0.90 13.71 16.73
C ILE A 31 1.36 14.29 18.08
N ALA A 32 2.05 13.48 18.91
CA ALA A 32 2.52 13.95 20.22
C ALA A 32 3.65 15.01 20.13
N ARG A 33 4.32 15.14 18.98
CA ARG A 33 5.43 16.08 18.76
C ARG A 33 5.06 17.25 17.86
N THR A 34 3.84 17.30 17.35
CA THR A 34 3.34 18.33 16.44
C THR A 34 1.99 18.85 16.92
N ASP A 35 1.48 19.86 16.26
CA ASP A 35 0.16 20.45 16.49
C ASP A 35 -0.98 19.76 15.69
N PHE A 36 -0.68 18.62 15.06
CA PHE A 36 -1.68 17.86 14.32
C PHE A 36 -2.65 17.13 15.26
N SER A 37 -3.91 17.07 14.83
CA SER A 37 -4.97 16.29 15.47
C SER A 37 -5.74 15.46 14.46
N LEU A 38 -6.29 14.34 14.92
CA LEU A 38 -7.17 13.49 14.11
C LEU A 38 -8.62 13.75 14.49
N GLU A 39 -9.51 13.82 13.51
CA GLU A 39 -10.94 13.89 13.77
C GLU A 39 -11.39 12.56 14.44
N PRO A 40 -11.92 12.60 15.69
CA PRO A 40 -12.03 11.38 16.50
C PRO A 40 -13.10 10.41 16.01
N VAL A 41 -14.17 10.89 15.35
CA VAL A 41 -15.32 10.04 14.99
C VAL A 41 -14.94 9.10 13.85
N ALA A 42 -14.41 9.61 12.73
CA ALA A 42 -14.08 8.80 11.56
C ALA A 42 -12.90 7.85 11.82
N PHE A 43 -11.85 8.35 12.52
CA PHE A 43 -10.71 7.51 12.89
C PHE A 43 -11.10 6.47 13.95
N GLY A 44 -11.92 6.85 14.93
CA GLY A 44 -12.46 5.94 15.94
C GLY A 44 -13.34 4.85 15.31
N LEU A 45 -14.18 5.21 14.34
CA LEU A 45 -15.01 4.25 13.60
C LEU A 45 -14.15 3.28 12.80
N ALA A 46 -13.14 3.76 12.08
CA ALA A 46 -12.22 2.90 11.32
C ALA A 46 -11.48 1.92 12.25
N ALA A 47 -10.99 2.39 13.39
CA ALA A 47 -10.34 1.55 14.39
C ALA A 47 -11.31 0.52 14.99
N ALA A 48 -12.55 0.92 15.32
CA ALA A 48 -13.57 0.02 15.86
C ALA A 48 -13.98 -1.06 14.86
N VAL A 49 -14.18 -0.70 13.58
CA VAL A 49 -14.48 -1.67 12.52
C VAL A 49 -13.33 -2.65 12.33
N ALA A 50 -12.09 -2.16 12.26
CA ALA A 50 -10.92 -3.02 12.11
C ALA A 50 -10.75 -3.96 13.33
N LEU A 51 -10.96 -3.46 14.55
CA LEU A 51 -10.93 -4.28 15.76
C LEU A 51 -12.02 -5.34 15.74
N ALA A 52 -13.25 -4.99 15.38
CA ALA A 52 -14.36 -5.94 15.29
C ALA A 52 -14.06 -7.06 14.26
N LEU A 53 -13.57 -6.71 13.07
CA LEU A 53 -13.20 -7.68 12.04
C LEU A 53 -12.07 -8.60 12.53
N ALA A 54 -11.05 -8.05 13.18
CA ALA A 54 -9.95 -8.82 13.75
C ALA A 54 -10.46 -9.77 14.86
N LEU A 55 -11.27 -9.28 15.78
CA LEU A 55 -11.87 -10.10 16.85
C LEU A 55 -12.71 -11.25 16.28
N ILE A 56 -13.55 -10.99 15.28
CA ILE A 56 -14.33 -12.05 14.62
C ILE A 56 -13.38 -13.08 13.98
N ALA A 57 -12.33 -12.65 13.29
CA ALA A 57 -11.36 -13.55 12.67
C ALA A 57 -10.65 -14.43 13.73
N TYR A 58 -10.17 -13.83 14.81
CA TYR A 58 -9.48 -14.55 15.88
C TYR A 58 -10.42 -15.47 16.67
N THR A 59 -11.62 -15.01 17.04
CA THR A 59 -12.60 -15.84 17.74
C THR A 59 -13.03 -17.03 16.88
N HIS A 60 -13.21 -16.83 15.57
CA HIS A 60 -13.54 -17.93 14.65
C HIS A 60 -12.38 -18.93 14.52
N ALA A 61 -11.14 -18.46 14.51
CA ALA A 61 -9.96 -19.29 14.44
C ALA A 61 -9.76 -20.15 15.72
N PHE A 62 -10.02 -19.60 16.91
CA PHE A 62 -9.74 -20.27 18.19
C PHE A 62 -10.94 -21.03 18.76
N ALA A 63 -12.14 -20.42 18.76
CA ALA A 63 -13.32 -21.02 19.36
C ALA A 63 -13.93 -22.15 18.51
N ARG A 64 -13.67 -22.16 17.20
CA ARG A 64 -14.20 -23.16 16.25
C ARG A 64 -13.10 -23.86 15.47
N ALA A 65 -11.97 -24.18 16.12
CA ALA A 65 -10.77 -24.69 15.45
C ALA A 65 -11.01 -25.88 14.50
N GLN A 66 -11.98 -26.75 14.79
CA GLN A 66 -12.33 -27.90 13.93
C GLN A 66 -13.26 -27.54 12.75
N ALA A 67 -14.03 -26.46 12.86
CA ALA A 67 -14.98 -25.98 11.84
C ALA A 67 -14.60 -24.60 11.27
N ALA A 68 -13.39 -24.14 11.54
CA ALA A 68 -12.92 -22.82 11.13
C ALA A 68 -12.73 -22.74 9.61
N ASP A 69 -13.43 -21.80 8.96
CA ASP A 69 -13.23 -21.54 7.55
C ASP A 69 -12.03 -20.59 7.34
N PRO A 70 -10.92 -21.06 6.75
CA PRO A 70 -9.75 -20.23 6.53
C PRO A 70 -10.03 -19.04 5.58
N LYS A 71 -10.99 -19.15 4.66
CA LYS A 71 -11.36 -18.05 3.78
C LYS A 71 -11.88 -16.86 4.59
N LEU A 72 -12.82 -17.14 5.49
CA LEU A 72 -13.42 -16.11 6.35
C LEU A 72 -12.38 -15.48 7.28
N ILE A 73 -11.57 -16.30 7.95
CA ILE A 73 -10.54 -15.83 8.90
C ILE A 73 -9.56 -14.88 8.21
N PHE A 74 -8.98 -15.32 7.10
CA PHE A 74 -7.97 -14.53 6.42
C PHE A 74 -8.55 -13.33 5.68
N TRP A 75 -9.77 -13.43 5.16
CA TRP A 75 -10.44 -12.28 4.57
C TRP A 75 -10.72 -11.19 5.61
N LEU A 76 -11.41 -11.52 6.70
CA LEU A 76 -11.74 -10.54 7.75
C LEU A 76 -10.48 -9.95 8.39
N GLY A 77 -9.53 -10.81 8.75
CA GLY A 77 -8.30 -10.38 9.41
C GLY A 77 -7.44 -9.48 8.51
N THR A 78 -7.28 -9.81 7.23
CA THR A 78 -6.51 -8.95 6.30
C THR A 78 -7.27 -7.68 5.93
N THR A 79 -8.59 -7.70 5.88
CA THR A 79 -9.40 -6.48 5.72
C THR A 79 -9.18 -5.53 6.91
N ALA A 80 -9.14 -6.07 8.13
CA ALA A 80 -8.79 -5.28 9.32
C ALA A 80 -7.40 -4.62 9.20
N GLN A 81 -6.40 -5.40 8.75
CA GLN A 81 -5.04 -4.90 8.52
C GLN A 81 -5.00 -3.78 7.48
N VAL A 82 -5.72 -3.93 6.36
CA VAL A 82 -5.80 -2.92 5.29
C VAL A 82 -6.49 -1.65 5.79
N ILE A 83 -7.60 -1.76 6.51
CA ILE A 83 -8.30 -0.59 7.09
C ILE A 83 -7.37 0.19 8.02
N LEU A 84 -6.67 -0.52 8.93
CA LEU A 84 -5.78 0.14 9.88
C LEU A 84 -4.59 0.80 9.19
N VAL A 85 -3.90 0.09 8.30
CA VAL A 85 -2.72 0.67 7.65
C VAL A 85 -3.08 1.89 6.81
N THR A 86 -4.23 1.88 6.12
CA THR A 86 -4.67 3.04 5.34
C THR A 86 -5.07 4.22 6.23
N ALA A 87 -5.76 3.95 7.36
CA ALA A 87 -6.10 4.98 8.34
C ALA A 87 -4.87 5.59 9.04
N ILE A 88 -3.75 4.85 9.14
CA ILE A 88 -2.49 5.32 9.73
C ILE A 88 -1.65 6.08 8.69
N VAL A 89 -1.51 5.53 7.48
CA VAL A 89 -0.61 6.08 6.46
C VAL A 89 -1.13 7.38 5.87
N GLY A 90 -2.44 7.56 5.75
CA GLY A 90 -3.05 8.82 5.33
C GLY A 90 -2.52 10.02 6.15
N PRO A 91 -2.78 10.08 7.46
CA PRO A 91 -2.26 11.15 8.33
C PRO A 91 -0.74 11.26 8.32
N LEU A 92 0.00 10.14 8.33
CA LEU A 92 1.46 10.18 8.26
C LEU A 92 1.96 10.88 7.00
N SER A 93 1.29 10.69 5.85
CA SER A 93 1.67 11.37 4.60
C SER A 93 1.46 12.88 4.70
N TYR A 94 0.41 13.33 5.38
CA TYR A 94 0.15 14.76 5.63
C TYR A 94 1.19 15.36 6.57
N ILE A 95 1.48 14.72 7.69
CA ILE A 95 2.49 15.19 8.64
C ILE A 95 3.88 15.21 7.97
N ALA A 96 4.21 14.22 7.15
CA ALA A 96 5.47 14.17 6.40
C ALA A 96 5.62 15.37 5.44
N ASN A 97 4.54 15.75 4.74
CA ASN A 97 4.55 16.89 3.81
C ASN A 97 4.46 18.25 4.49
N ALA A 98 4.07 18.30 5.78
CA ALA A 98 4.11 19.52 6.58
C ALA A 98 5.52 19.89 7.07
N LEU A 99 6.48 18.96 6.97
CA LEU A 99 7.88 19.26 7.27
C LEU A 99 8.44 20.22 6.19
N ASP A 100 9.15 21.24 6.63
CA ASP A 100 9.58 22.36 5.77
C ASP A 100 10.83 22.03 4.92
N TRP A 101 10.85 20.82 4.34
CA TRP A 101 11.87 20.48 3.35
C TRP A 101 11.56 21.17 2.01
N PRO A 102 12.59 21.65 1.26
CA PRO A 102 12.38 22.28 -0.03
C PRO A 102 11.63 21.38 -1.01
N LEU A 103 10.63 21.93 -1.69
CA LEU A 103 9.93 21.24 -2.76
C LEU A 103 10.90 20.86 -3.89
N GLN A 104 10.79 19.61 -4.36
CA GLN A 104 11.69 19.04 -5.36
C GLN A 104 11.11 19.05 -6.78
N ASP A 105 10.02 19.76 -7.00
CA ASP A 105 9.32 19.81 -8.29
C ASP A 105 10.23 20.15 -9.47
N GLN A 106 11.10 21.17 -9.32
CA GLN A 106 12.05 21.55 -10.37
C GLN A 106 13.11 20.47 -10.63
N THR A 107 13.59 19.81 -9.56
CA THR A 107 14.56 18.71 -9.67
C THR A 107 13.96 17.53 -10.41
N LEU A 108 12.73 17.12 -10.06
CA LEU A 108 12.04 15.99 -10.69
C LEU A 108 11.71 16.28 -12.16
N LEU A 109 11.29 17.52 -12.48
CA LEU A 109 11.07 17.96 -13.85
C LEU A 109 12.35 17.96 -14.69
N LEU A 110 13.47 18.40 -14.11
CA LEU A 110 14.77 18.37 -14.80
C LEU A 110 15.23 16.93 -15.08
N ILE A 111 14.98 15.98 -14.16
CA ILE A 111 15.27 14.56 -14.38
C ILE A 111 14.43 14.01 -15.53
N ASP A 112 13.12 14.28 -15.57
CA ASP A 112 12.25 13.84 -16.66
C ASP A 112 12.75 14.38 -18.01
N ARG A 113 13.08 15.68 -18.08
CA ARG A 113 13.61 16.31 -19.29
C ARG A 113 14.97 15.74 -19.72
N ALA A 114 15.86 15.46 -18.76
CA ALA A 114 17.16 14.83 -19.03
C ALA A 114 17.03 13.42 -19.61
N MET A 115 15.96 12.70 -19.25
CA MET A 115 15.60 11.41 -19.84
C MET A 115 14.91 11.52 -21.21
N GLY A 116 14.71 12.74 -21.72
CA GLY A 116 13.94 12.98 -22.96
C GLY A 116 12.42 12.83 -22.78
N LEU A 117 11.94 12.77 -21.56
CA LEU A 117 10.53 12.56 -21.22
C LEU A 117 9.93 13.91 -20.77
N ASN A 118 9.27 14.62 -21.69
CA ASN A 118 8.57 15.85 -21.34
C ASN A 118 7.10 15.55 -21.02
N PRO A 119 6.63 15.84 -19.81
CA PRO A 119 5.24 15.54 -19.42
C PRO A 119 4.18 16.37 -20.17
N GLU A 120 4.49 17.62 -20.59
CA GLU A 120 3.52 18.51 -21.20
C GLU A 120 2.94 18.00 -22.53
N PRO A 121 3.73 17.51 -23.51
CA PRO A 121 3.19 16.92 -24.74
C PRO A 121 2.30 15.70 -24.48
N ILE A 122 2.60 14.92 -23.44
CA ILE A 122 1.79 13.75 -23.06
C ILE A 122 0.41 14.22 -22.57
N ALA A 123 0.38 15.22 -21.70
CA ALA A 123 -0.87 15.80 -21.22
C ALA A 123 -1.67 16.46 -22.36
N ALA A 124 -1.02 17.17 -23.27
CA ALA A 124 -1.66 17.75 -24.44
C ALA A 124 -2.29 16.68 -25.32
N PHE A 125 -1.55 15.60 -25.62
CA PHE A 125 -2.08 14.49 -26.42
C PHE A 125 -3.32 13.85 -25.76
N VAL A 126 -3.28 13.61 -24.45
CA VAL A 126 -4.44 13.06 -23.72
C VAL A 126 -5.61 14.04 -23.73
N ASN A 127 -5.36 15.33 -23.54
CA ASN A 127 -6.40 16.38 -23.61
C ASN A 127 -7.10 16.43 -24.97
N ASP A 128 -6.34 16.29 -26.06
CA ASP A 128 -6.88 16.32 -27.43
C ASP A 128 -7.74 15.09 -27.75
N HIS A 129 -7.63 14.02 -26.92
CA HIS A 129 -8.38 12.78 -27.06
C HIS A 129 -9.30 12.52 -25.85
N ARG A 130 -10.48 13.17 -25.84
CA ARG A 130 -11.43 13.12 -24.71
C ARG A 130 -11.74 11.71 -24.19
N TRP A 131 -11.86 10.72 -25.09
CA TRP A 131 -12.10 9.33 -24.71
C TRP A 131 -10.93 8.78 -23.89
N LEU A 132 -9.70 9.13 -24.27
CA LEU A 132 -8.49 8.69 -23.57
C LEU A 132 -8.38 9.37 -22.20
N ALA A 133 -8.70 10.67 -22.10
CA ALA A 133 -8.76 11.38 -20.83
C ALA A 133 -9.75 10.70 -19.87
N LYS A 134 -10.92 10.27 -20.37
CA LYS A 134 -11.93 9.56 -19.56
C LYS A 134 -11.48 8.16 -19.16
N CYS A 135 -10.82 7.41 -20.05
CA CYS A 135 -10.20 6.13 -19.73
C CYS A 135 -9.13 6.30 -18.65
N PHE A 136 -8.29 7.32 -18.75
CA PHE A 136 -7.23 7.59 -17.76
C PHE A 136 -7.82 7.99 -16.41
N GLU A 137 -8.84 8.85 -16.37
CA GLU A 137 -9.56 9.19 -15.14
C GLU A 137 -10.09 7.94 -14.43
N THR A 138 -10.75 7.06 -15.20
CA THR A 138 -11.27 5.80 -14.67
C THR A 138 -10.15 4.88 -14.17
N GLY A 139 -9.09 4.73 -14.97
CA GLY A 139 -7.94 3.88 -14.64
C GLY A 139 -7.21 4.35 -13.39
N TYR A 140 -7.00 5.67 -13.26
CA TYR A 140 -6.37 6.27 -12.08
C TYR A 140 -7.20 6.08 -10.82
N GLY A 141 -8.52 6.30 -10.91
CA GLY A 141 -9.44 6.13 -9.80
C GLY A 141 -9.58 4.69 -9.31
N PHE A 142 -9.08 3.73 -10.07
CA PHE A 142 -9.23 2.31 -9.77
C PHE A 142 -8.38 1.83 -8.58
N ILE A 143 -7.42 2.62 -8.09
CA ILE A 143 -6.51 2.26 -6.98
C ILE A 143 -7.22 1.73 -5.73
N LYS A 144 -8.42 2.24 -5.44
CA LYS A 144 -9.18 1.91 -4.21
C LYS A 144 -9.77 0.50 -4.25
N TRP A 145 -10.20 0.04 -5.42
CA TRP A 145 -10.94 -1.22 -5.55
C TRP A 145 -10.05 -2.46 -5.35
N PRO A 146 -8.84 -2.56 -5.95
CA PRO A 146 -7.97 -3.70 -5.71
C PRO A 146 -7.45 -3.77 -4.27
N LEU A 147 -7.38 -2.65 -3.54
CA LEU A 147 -6.93 -2.63 -2.16
C LEU A 147 -7.76 -3.56 -1.26
N LEU A 148 -9.07 -3.64 -1.49
CA LEU A 148 -9.97 -4.59 -0.82
C LEU A 148 -10.22 -5.85 -1.68
N GLY A 149 -10.29 -5.71 -3.00
CA GLY A 149 -10.58 -6.79 -3.92
C GLY A 149 -9.50 -7.87 -3.96
N VAL A 150 -8.23 -7.50 -3.93
CA VAL A 150 -7.11 -8.45 -3.92
C VAL A 150 -7.16 -9.37 -2.70
N PRO A 151 -7.30 -8.88 -1.45
CA PRO A 151 -7.49 -9.73 -0.28
C PRO A 151 -8.66 -10.69 -0.40
N ILE A 152 -9.82 -10.21 -0.88
CA ILE A 152 -11.01 -11.07 -1.08
C ILE A 152 -10.70 -12.19 -2.07
N ILE A 153 -10.18 -11.86 -3.27
CA ILE A 153 -9.89 -12.84 -4.32
C ILE A 153 -8.90 -13.89 -3.83
N LEU A 154 -7.82 -13.46 -3.17
CA LEU A 154 -6.78 -14.37 -2.68
C LEU A 154 -7.27 -15.26 -1.53
N ALA A 155 -8.10 -14.74 -0.63
CA ALA A 155 -8.72 -15.52 0.44
C ALA A 155 -9.71 -16.54 -0.13
N MET A 156 -10.63 -16.12 -1.02
CA MET A 156 -11.64 -17.00 -1.61
C MET A 156 -11.01 -18.10 -2.49
N THR A 157 -9.88 -17.81 -3.15
CA THR A 157 -9.13 -18.80 -3.95
C THR A 157 -8.10 -19.59 -3.12
N LEU A 158 -8.09 -19.44 -1.79
CA LEU A 158 -7.17 -20.12 -0.85
C LEU A 158 -5.69 -19.89 -1.17
N ARG A 159 -5.34 -18.76 -1.77
CA ARG A 159 -3.96 -18.33 -2.01
C ARG A 159 -3.39 -17.60 -0.80
N LEU A 160 -3.51 -18.21 0.39
CA LEU A 160 -3.30 -17.55 1.68
C LEU A 160 -1.85 -17.05 1.88
N ILE A 161 -0.85 -17.82 1.47
CA ILE A 161 0.55 -17.39 1.52
C ILE A 161 0.76 -16.14 0.63
N ARG A 162 0.20 -16.15 -0.60
CA ARG A 162 0.27 -15.00 -1.50
C ARG A 162 -0.43 -13.78 -0.90
N LEU A 163 -1.55 -13.97 -0.21
CA LEU A 163 -2.26 -12.92 0.50
C LEU A 163 -1.36 -12.27 1.57
N GLN A 164 -0.70 -13.07 2.40
CA GLN A 164 0.18 -12.54 3.45
C GLN A 164 1.42 -11.85 2.87
N GLN A 165 1.97 -12.39 1.78
CA GLN A 165 3.05 -11.74 1.04
C GLN A 165 2.61 -10.38 0.48
N PHE A 166 1.40 -10.29 -0.08
CA PHE A 166 0.85 -9.04 -0.59
C PHE A 166 0.70 -7.99 0.52
N ILE A 167 0.13 -8.35 1.66
CA ILE A 167 -0.02 -7.43 2.80
C ILE A 167 1.34 -6.94 3.30
N LEU A 168 2.33 -7.82 3.43
CA LEU A 168 3.67 -7.41 3.84
C LEU A 168 4.33 -6.48 2.83
N ALA A 169 4.27 -6.80 1.54
CA ALA A 169 4.83 -5.98 0.48
C ALA A 169 4.16 -4.60 0.41
N LEU A 170 2.83 -4.55 0.61
CA LEU A 170 2.05 -3.32 0.70
C LEU A 170 2.51 -2.45 1.88
N ASN A 171 2.65 -3.04 3.07
CA ASN A 171 3.11 -2.32 4.26
C ASN A 171 4.53 -1.76 4.09
N ILE A 172 5.45 -2.54 3.48
CA ILE A 172 6.81 -2.11 3.18
C ILE A 172 6.78 -0.94 2.19
N ALA A 173 6.02 -1.07 1.09
CA ALA A 173 5.91 -0.02 0.09
C ALA A 173 5.35 1.28 0.69
N LEU A 174 4.29 1.20 1.50
CA LEU A 174 3.70 2.35 2.20
C LEU A 174 4.71 3.02 3.14
N ALA A 175 5.38 2.23 3.99
CA ALA A 175 6.36 2.75 4.94
C ALA A 175 7.52 3.47 4.23
N VAL A 176 8.07 2.85 3.18
CA VAL A 176 9.18 3.44 2.41
C VAL A 176 8.72 4.69 1.65
N THR A 177 7.50 4.67 1.08
CA THR A 177 6.90 5.86 0.43
C THR A 177 6.85 7.04 1.40
N ILE A 178 6.35 6.85 2.63
CA ILE A 178 6.29 7.91 3.64
C ILE A 178 7.69 8.44 3.97
N VAL A 179 8.65 7.54 4.22
CA VAL A 179 10.03 7.95 4.56
C VAL A 179 10.66 8.76 3.42
N ILE A 180 10.50 8.33 2.18
CA ILE A 180 11.07 9.06 1.02
C ILE A 180 10.36 10.40 0.85
N SER A 181 9.03 10.47 1.02
CA SER A 181 8.27 11.71 0.84
C SER A 181 8.64 12.83 1.82
N ILE A 182 9.23 12.48 2.97
CA ILE A 182 9.80 13.48 3.91
C ILE A 182 10.94 14.26 3.24
N PHE A 183 11.83 13.57 2.54
CA PHE A 183 13.05 14.16 1.99
C PHE A 183 12.91 14.67 0.55
N VAL A 184 11.88 14.18 -0.15
CA VAL A 184 11.59 14.54 -1.55
C VAL A 184 10.12 14.97 -1.68
N PRO A 185 9.70 16.04 -0.97
CA PRO A 185 8.35 16.54 -1.10
C PRO A 185 8.18 17.22 -2.47
N ALA A 186 7.06 16.97 -3.13
CA ALA A 186 6.70 17.59 -4.40
C ALA A 186 5.18 17.70 -4.54
N ILE A 187 4.73 18.74 -5.24
CA ILE A 187 3.31 18.97 -5.51
C ILE A 187 2.90 18.23 -6.79
N GLY A 188 3.77 18.21 -7.81
CA GLY A 188 3.55 17.46 -9.02
C GLY A 188 3.80 18.24 -10.30
N THR A 189 3.67 17.54 -11.42
CA THR A 189 4.09 17.99 -12.76
C THR A 189 3.51 19.35 -13.16
N TYR A 190 2.23 19.58 -12.95
CA TYR A 190 1.60 20.85 -13.34
C TYR A 190 2.14 22.03 -12.53
N TYR A 191 2.48 21.81 -11.26
CA TYR A 191 3.13 22.81 -10.43
C TYR A 191 4.56 23.11 -10.93
N GLY A 192 5.34 22.07 -11.19
CA GLY A 192 6.71 22.22 -11.71
C GLY A 192 6.77 22.89 -13.08
N LEU A 193 5.75 22.67 -13.92
CA LEU A 193 5.59 23.33 -15.24
C LEU A 193 4.98 24.74 -15.15
N ASN A 194 4.55 25.18 -13.95
CA ASN A 194 3.81 26.42 -13.75
C ASN A 194 2.56 26.53 -14.64
N LEU A 195 1.80 25.44 -14.72
CA LEU A 195 0.60 25.36 -15.55
C LEU A 195 -0.68 25.32 -14.68
N SER A 196 -1.73 25.98 -15.20
CA SER A 196 -3.10 25.84 -14.72
C SER A 196 -3.83 24.78 -15.58
N PRO A 197 -3.99 23.53 -15.08
CA PRO A 197 -4.58 22.46 -15.91
C PRO A 197 -5.99 22.79 -16.43
N PRO A 198 -6.92 23.41 -15.67
CA PRO A 198 -8.25 23.75 -16.19
C PRO A 198 -8.22 24.69 -17.41
N GLU A 199 -7.22 25.58 -17.46
CA GLU A 199 -7.07 26.52 -18.56
C GLU A 199 -6.32 25.90 -19.76
N ARG A 200 -5.26 25.16 -19.48
CA ARG A 200 -4.38 24.56 -20.49
C ARG A 200 -4.91 23.25 -21.06
N PHE A 201 -5.56 22.43 -20.21
CA PHE A 201 -6.03 21.07 -20.50
C PHE A 201 -7.48 20.87 -20.03
N PRO A 202 -8.49 21.52 -20.64
CA PRO A 202 -9.86 21.57 -20.14
C PRO A 202 -10.58 20.21 -20.13
N PHE A 203 -10.08 19.19 -20.82
CA PHE A 203 -10.66 17.86 -20.85
C PHE A 203 -9.99 16.87 -19.88
N ILE A 204 -8.91 17.28 -19.23
CA ILE A 204 -8.27 16.51 -18.16
C ILE A 204 -8.92 16.86 -16.83
N ASN A 205 -9.40 15.84 -16.11
CA ASN A 205 -9.89 16.04 -14.74
C ASN A 205 -8.70 16.30 -13.80
N SER A 206 -8.52 17.54 -13.42
CA SER A 206 -7.45 18.00 -12.53
C SER A 206 -7.84 18.08 -11.05
N SER A 207 -8.99 17.53 -10.65
CA SER A 207 -9.49 17.61 -9.27
C SER A 207 -8.53 16.99 -8.24
N VAL A 208 -7.84 15.92 -8.61
CA VAL A 208 -6.82 15.26 -7.75
C VAL A 208 -5.65 16.20 -7.51
N TYR A 209 -5.10 16.79 -8.58
CA TYR A 209 -4.03 17.77 -8.48
C TYR A 209 -4.45 19.01 -7.69
N ALA A 210 -5.66 19.54 -7.93
CA ALA A 210 -6.16 20.70 -7.20
C ALA A 210 -6.29 20.43 -5.69
N ALA A 211 -6.75 19.23 -5.31
CA ALA A 211 -6.79 18.82 -3.91
C ALA A 211 -5.38 18.70 -3.31
N GLN A 212 -4.46 18.07 -4.01
CA GLN A 212 -3.06 17.92 -3.57
C GLN A 212 -2.36 19.27 -3.41
N LEU A 213 -2.50 20.17 -4.39
CA LEU A 213 -1.94 21.53 -4.33
C LEU A 213 -2.47 22.30 -3.10
N ARG A 214 -3.79 22.33 -2.94
CA ARG A 214 -4.44 23.00 -1.81
C ARG A 214 -3.94 22.42 -0.48
N ASP A 215 -3.95 21.09 -0.33
CA ASP A 215 -3.62 20.44 0.93
C ASP A 215 -2.14 20.64 1.29
N ILE A 216 -1.21 20.48 0.34
CA ILE A 216 0.22 20.70 0.60
C ILE A 216 0.51 22.17 0.98
N LEU A 217 -0.10 23.13 0.28
CA LEU A 217 0.07 24.55 0.65
C LEU A 217 -0.50 24.84 2.04
N SER A 218 -1.70 24.32 2.37
CA SER A 218 -2.33 24.49 3.68
C SER A 218 -1.58 23.75 4.81
N LEU A 219 -0.87 22.68 4.52
CA LEU A 219 0.03 22.04 5.49
C LEU A 219 1.23 22.92 5.81
N ARG A 220 1.81 23.55 4.77
CA ARG A 220 3.02 24.36 4.88
C ARG A 220 2.77 25.73 5.51
N ASP A 221 1.62 26.35 5.22
CA ASP A 221 1.26 27.63 5.86
C ASP A 221 0.66 27.44 7.28
N GLY A 222 0.43 26.20 7.70
CA GLY A 222 -0.09 25.90 9.04
C GLY A 222 -1.61 25.93 9.17
N SER A 223 -2.35 26.23 8.12
CA SER A 223 -3.82 26.33 8.17
C SER A 223 -4.52 24.98 8.28
N LEU A 224 -3.90 23.88 7.83
CA LEU A 224 -4.42 22.51 7.93
C LEU A 224 -3.68 21.73 9.03
N ARG A 225 -4.32 21.55 10.19
CA ARG A 225 -3.79 20.80 11.34
C ARG A 225 -4.75 19.73 11.86
N GLN A 226 -6.04 19.86 11.61
CA GLN A 226 -7.01 18.81 11.90
C GLN A 226 -7.21 17.92 10.67
N LEU A 227 -6.89 16.64 10.80
CA LEU A 227 -6.97 15.67 9.71
C LEU A 227 -8.27 14.87 9.81
N GLU A 228 -9.06 14.89 8.74
CA GLU A 228 -10.34 14.20 8.64
C GLU A 228 -10.20 13.02 7.67
N LEU A 229 -10.38 11.78 8.15
CA LEU A 229 -10.08 10.55 7.43
C LEU A 229 -10.65 10.51 5.99
N PHE A 230 -11.90 10.89 5.82
CA PHE A 230 -12.58 10.82 4.51
C PHE A 230 -12.27 12.00 3.59
N LYS A 231 -11.60 13.04 4.10
CA LYS A 231 -11.13 14.19 3.30
C LYS A 231 -9.67 14.05 2.89
N LEU A 232 -8.94 13.07 3.46
CA LEU A 232 -7.55 12.85 3.08
C LEU A 232 -7.46 12.40 1.62
N ALA A 233 -6.67 13.14 0.84
CA ALA A 233 -6.29 12.78 -0.52
C ALA A 233 -4.94 12.05 -0.54
N GLY A 234 -4.57 11.45 -1.66
CA GLY A 234 -3.21 11.00 -1.88
C GLY A 234 -2.35 12.20 -2.23
N ILE A 235 -1.51 12.67 -1.30
CA ILE A 235 -0.71 13.90 -1.49
C ILE A 235 0.79 13.63 -1.71
N VAL A 236 1.20 12.37 -1.76
CA VAL A 236 2.60 12.01 -2.03
C VAL A 236 2.82 11.91 -3.53
N SER A 237 3.70 12.77 -4.07
CA SER A 237 4.12 12.69 -5.47
C SER A 237 5.22 11.66 -5.65
N PHE A 238 6.37 11.83 -4.97
CA PHE A 238 7.52 10.95 -5.13
C PHE A 238 7.75 10.05 -3.90
N PRO A 239 7.94 8.73 -4.09
CA PRO A 239 7.67 7.94 -5.30
C PRO A 239 6.16 7.74 -5.50
N SER A 240 5.71 7.50 -6.75
CA SER A 240 4.29 7.31 -7.01
C SER A 240 3.75 6.02 -6.39
N PHE A 241 2.86 6.18 -5.40
CA PHE A 241 2.20 5.02 -4.78
C PHE A 241 1.15 4.39 -5.71
N HIS A 242 0.57 5.15 -6.67
CA HIS A 242 -0.30 4.58 -7.70
C HIS A 242 0.46 3.56 -8.58
N ALA A 243 1.65 3.91 -9.03
CA ALA A 243 2.50 3.00 -9.80
C ALA A 243 2.96 1.80 -8.96
N ALA A 244 3.35 2.03 -7.70
CA ALA A 244 3.75 0.96 -6.80
C ALA A 244 2.59 -0.02 -6.53
N SER A 245 1.41 0.49 -6.19
CA SER A 245 0.23 -0.36 -5.92
C SER A 245 -0.21 -1.15 -7.16
N ALA A 246 -0.14 -0.55 -8.36
CA ALA A 246 -0.45 -1.23 -9.62
C ALA A 246 0.40 -2.49 -9.81
N VAL A 247 1.71 -2.37 -9.61
CA VAL A 247 2.65 -3.50 -9.69
C VAL A 247 2.35 -4.55 -8.62
N LEU A 248 2.07 -4.12 -7.39
CA LEU A 248 1.71 -5.02 -6.28
C LEU A 248 0.41 -5.80 -6.57
N TYR A 249 -0.61 -5.14 -7.14
CA TYR A 249 -1.88 -5.79 -7.49
C TYR A 249 -1.71 -6.79 -8.64
N MET A 250 -0.98 -6.42 -9.70
CA MET A 250 -0.65 -7.34 -10.79
C MET A 250 0.10 -8.57 -10.27
N TRP A 251 1.13 -8.34 -9.46
CA TRP A 251 1.91 -9.42 -8.86
C TRP A 251 1.07 -10.30 -7.94
N ALA A 252 0.22 -9.73 -7.09
CA ALA A 252 -0.63 -10.47 -6.15
C ALA A 252 -1.61 -11.40 -6.89
N LEU A 253 -2.27 -10.90 -7.94
CA LEU A 253 -3.27 -11.64 -8.70
C LEU A 253 -2.68 -12.52 -9.82
N TRP A 254 -1.37 -12.46 -10.06
CA TRP A 254 -0.71 -13.27 -11.09
C TRP A 254 -1.03 -14.77 -11.04
N PRO A 255 -1.07 -15.43 -9.87
CA PRO A 255 -1.39 -16.86 -9.79
C PRO A 255 -2.88 -17.19 -9.96
N VAL A 256 -3.77 -16.19 -10.05
CA VAL A 256 -5.22 -16.38 -10.20
C VAL A 256 -5.58 -16.18 -11.67
N TRP A 257 -5.58 -17.26 -12.43
CA TRP A 257 -5.66 -17.23 -13.90
C TRP A 257 -6.87 -16.44 -14.42
N GLY A 258 -8.06 -16.62 -13.86
CA GLY A 258 -9.28 -15.92 -14.27
C GLY A 258 -9.24 -14.39 -14.06
N PHE A 259 -8.38 -13.87 -13.17
CA PHE A 259 -8.25 -12.44 -12.89
C PHE A 259 -6.98 -11.81 -13.46
N ARG A 260 -6.04 -12.61 -13.95
CA ARG A 260 -4.72 -12.13 -14.38
C ARG A 260 -4.80 -11.07 -15.48
N SER A 261 -5.54 -11.34 -16.56
CA SER A 261 -5.63 -10.43 -17.71
C SER A 261 -6.29 -9.12 -17.33
N ALA A 262 -7.39 -9.17 -16.56
CA ALA A 262 -8.06 -7.99 -16.06
C ALA A 262 -7.16 -7.18 -15.11
N ALA A 263 -6.43 -7.85 -14.21
CA ALA A 263 -5.48 -7.19 -13.31
C ALA A 263 -4.36 -6.50 -14.10
N ILE A 264 -3.80 -7.14 -15.14
CA ILE A 264 -2.79 -6.52 -15.99
C ILE A 264 -3.38 -5.29 -16.70
N GLY A 265 -4.48 -5.44 -17.42
CA GLY A 265 -5.06 -4.36 -18.23
C GLY A 265 -5.40 -3.11 -17.40
N ILE A 266 -6.09 -3.30 -16.28
CA ILE A 266 -6.50 -2.20 -15.40
C ILE A 266 -5.29 -1.52 -14.74
N ASN A 267 -4.31 -2.29 -14.27
CA ASN A 267 -3.17 -1.69 -13.57
C ASN A 267 -2.13 -1.08 -14.54
N VAL A 268 -2.00 -1.60 -15.75
CA VAL A 268 -1.22 -0.92 -16.81
C VAL A 268 -1.88 0.41 -17.18
N LEU A 269 -3.21 0.44 -17.30
CA LEU A 269 -3.94 1.68 -17.52
C LEU A 269 -3.74 2.67 -16.36
N MET A 270 -3.76 2.19 -15.10
CA MET A 270 -3.50 3.02 -13.93
C MET A 270 -2.08 3.63 -13.96
N ILE A 271 -1.06 2.84 -14.30
CA ILE A 271 0.32 3.34 -14.46
C ILE A 271 0.39 4.41 -15.56
N ALA A 272 -0.21 4.15 -16.72
CA ALA A 272 -0.22 5.09 -17.85
C ALA A 272 -0.97 6.40 -17.51
N ALA A 273 -2.03 6.32 -16.72
CA ALA A 273 -2.83 7.49 -16.31
C ALA A 273 -2.14 8.35 -15.22
N THR A 274 -1.21 7.76 -14.47
CA THR A 274 -0.58 8.39 -13.30
C THR A 274 0.10 9.73 -13.60
N PRO A 275 0.90 9.90 -14.68
CA PRO A 275 1.52 11.19 -14.98
C PRO A 275 0.51 12.29 -15.30
N VAL A 276 -0.61 11.95 -15.91
CA VAL A 276 -1.58 12.94 -16.42
C VAL A 276 -2.65 13.26 -15.37
N ILE A 277 -3.35 12.25 -14.86
CA ILE A 277 -4.46 12.47 -13.91
C ILE A 277 -3.93 12.71 -12.49
N GLY A 278 -2.87 12.00 -12.11
CA GLY A 278 -2.21 12.15 -10.81
C GLY A 278 -1.20 13.29 -10.75
N ALA A 279 -0.96 13.97 -11.88
CA ALA A 279 0.06 15.01 -11.99
C ALA A 279 1.45 14.58 -11.52
N HIS A 280 1.81 13.30 -11.72
CA HIS A 280 3.11 12.77 -11.36
C HIS A 280 4.17 13.04 -12.41
N TYR A 281 5.40 13.25 -11.99
CA TYR A 281 6.56 13.15 -12.88
C TYR A 281 6.72 11.70 -13.35
N ILE A 282 7.35 11.51 -14.51
CA ILE A 282 7.58 10.15 -15.03
C ILE A 282 8.57 9.41 -14.14
N ILE A 283 9.56 10.12 -13.60
CA ILE A 283 10.49 9.56 -12.62
C ILE A 283 9.78 9.08 -11.34
N ASP A 284 8.68 9.71 -10.91
CA ASP A 284 7.87 9.24 -9.78
C ASP A 284 7.31 7.86 -10.06
N VAL A 285 6.82 7.65 -11.29
CA VAL A 285 6.25 6.38 -11.74
C VAL A 285 7.33 5.30 -11.78
N ILE A 286 8.50 5.62 -12.35
CA ILE A 286 9.65 4.70 -12.41
C ILE A 286 10.08 4.30 -11.00
N ALA A 287 10.21 5.28 -10.10
CA ALA A 287 10.55 5.05 -8.69
C ALA A 287 9.49 4.20 -7.97
N GLY A 288 8.20 4.44 -8.25
CA GLY A 288 7.10 3.64 -7.70
C GLY A 288 7.14 2.17 -8.15
N VAL A 289 7.42 1.93 -9.44
CA VAL A 289 7.61 0.57 -9.97
C VAL A 289 8.82 -0.11 -9.31
N ALA A 290 9.93 0.60 -9.19
CA ALA A 290 11.14 0.09 -8.53
C ALA A 290 10.89 -0.21 -7.04
N LEU A 291 10.17 0.66 -6.34
CA LEU A 291 9.76 0.46 -4.96
C LEU A 291 8.92 -0.81 -4.79
N ALA A 292 7.93 -1.03 -5.65
CA ALA A 292 7.13 -2.24 -5.61
C ALA A 292 7.97 -3.50 -5.86
N ALA A 293 8.86 -3.46 -6.85
CA ALA A 293 9.78 -4.57 -7.14
C ALA A 293 10.67 -4.89 -5.93
N GLY A 294 11.28 -3.87 -5.31
CA GLY A 294 12.07 -4.01 -4.09
C GLY A 294 11.26 -4.58 -2.91
N SER A 295 10.03 -4.08 -2.70
CA SER A 295 9.13 -4.58 -1.66
C SER A 295 8.75 -6.04 -1.86
N ILE A 296 8.49 -6.46 -3.10
CA ILE A 296 8.22 -7.86 -3.47
C ILE A 296 9.43 -8.75 -3.21
N LEU A 297 10.62 -8.32 -3.62
CA LEU A 297 11.86 -9.08 -3.43
C LEU A 297 12.19 -9.25 -1.95
N LEU A 298 12.10 -8.17 -1.17
CA LEU A 298 12.29 -8.20 0.28
C LEU A 298 11.29 -9.13 0.95
N THR A 299 10.01 -9.01 0.60
CA THR A 299 8.97 -9.90 1.12
C THR A 299 9.27 -11.35 0.82
N LYS A 300 9.61 -11.70 -0.42
CA LYS A 300 9.98 -13.08 -0.79
C LYS A 300 11.18 -13.58 0.01
N HIS A 301 12.17 -12.73 0.23
CA HIS A 301 13.36 -13.07 1.02
C HIS A 301 12.99 -13.34 2.49
N LEU A 302 12.22 -12.47 3.12
CA LEU A 302 11.74 -12.65 4.49
C LEU A 302 10.92 -13.94 4.66
N PHE A 303 10.04 -14.24 3.70
CA PHE A 303 9.26 -15.48 3.73
C PHE A 303 10.11 -16.72 3.58
N ARG A 304 11.18 -16.71 2.77
CA ARG A 304 12.13 -17.84 2.67
C ARG A 304 12.85 -18.09 4.00
N ILE A 305 13.37 -17.05 4.63
CA ILE A 305 14.02 -17.16 5.95
C ILE A 305 13.05 -17.73 6.98
N HIS A 306 11.81 -17.27 6.99
CA HIS A 306 10.80 -17.72 7.94
C HIS A 306 10.41 -19.19 7.70
N ALA A 307 10.30 -19.62 6.46
CA ALA A 307 10.01 -20.98 6.07
C ALA A 307 11.16 -21.93 6.48
N SER A 308 12.41 -21.58 6.22
CA SER A 308 13.57 -22.40 6.59
C SER A 308 13.72 -22.56 8.11
N ARG A 309 13.51 -21.49 8.89
CA ARG A 309 13.52 -21.56 10.37
C ARG A 309 12.39 -22.45 10.90
N SER A 310 11.22 -22.41 10.28
CA SER A 310 10.08 -23.26 10.68
C SER A 310 10.32 -24.73 10.38
N ALA A 311 11.01 -25.06 9.27
CA ALA A 311 11.40 -26.43 8.94
C ALA A 311 12.45 -26.96 9.92
N ALA A 312 13.51 -26.20 10.18
CA ALA A 312 14.56 -26.58 11.13
C ALA A 312 14.03 -26.79 12.56
N GLY A 313 13.09 -25.94 13.02
CA GLY A 313 12.45 -26.11 14.32
C GLY A 313 11.55 -27.35 14.41
N ALA A 314 10.91 -27.76 13.30
CA ALA A 314 10.11 -28.98 13.24
C ALA A 314 11.00 -30.25 13.29
N GLU A 315 12.13 -30.24 12.61
CA GLU A 315 13.12 -31.32 12.61
C GLU A 315 13.76 -31.50 14.02
N ALA A 316 14.15 -30.39 14.66
CA ALA A 316 14.70 -30.39 16.00
C ALA A 316 13.68 -30.95 17.02
N SER A 317 12.40 -30.61 16.93
CA SER A 317 11.33 -31.14 17.78
C SER A 317 11.03 -32.62 17.51
N SER A 318 11.19 -33.10 16.28
CA SER A 318 11.05 -34.51 15.92
C SER A 318 12.22 -35.33 16.45
N SER A 319 13.47 -34.86 16.32
CA SER A 319 14.66 -35.47 16.85
C SER A 319 14.65 -35.57 18.39
N ALA A 320 14.14 -34.53 19.07
CA ALA A 320 14.02 -34.55 20.54
C ALA A 320 13.00 -35.56 21.07
N LYS A 321 12.01 -35.94 20.25
CA LYS A 321 11.02 -36.98 20.57
C LYS A 321 11.53 -38.39 20.25
N THR A 322 12.64 -38.53 19.54
CA THR A 322 13.22 -39.80 19.10
C THR A 322 14.46 -40.20 19.93
N ILE A 323 14.69 -39.58 21.11
CA ILE A 323 15.69 -40.11 22.04
C ILE A 323 15.12 -41.42 22.66
N PRO A 324 15.76 -42.56 22.40
CA PRO A 324 15.20 -43.83 22.80
C PRO A 324 15.21 -43.98 24.34
N GLN A 325 14.12 -44.52 24.89
CA GLN A 325 14.14 -45.27 26.14
C GLN A 325 15.06 -46.52 25.97
N LEU A 326 16.34 -46.33 25.87
CA LEU A 326 17.35 -47.39 25.88
C LEU A 326 18.37 -47.04 26.94
N ALA A 327 18.07 -47.44 28.18
CA ALA A 327 19.00 -47.83 29.24
C ALA A 327 18.34 -47.78 30.63
N LEU A 328 17.32 -48.59 30.88
CA LEU A 328 17.01 -49.08 32.27
C LEU A 328 16.46 -50.48 32.13
N GLY A 329 17.37 -51.43 32.06
CA GLY A 329 17.02 -52.84 32.09
C GLY A 329 18.24 -53.72 31.92
N GLN A 330 19.07 -53.84 33.00
CA GLN A 330 19.85 -55.01 33.35
C GLN A 330 20.75 -54.63 34.50
N SER A 331 20.32 -54.96 35.71
CA SER A 331 21.10 -55.47 36.81
C SER A 331 20.17 -56.10 37.84
#